data_978097947c1164404f87910ca1ec64d8
#
_entry.id   978097947c1164404f87910ca1ec64d8
#
_cell.length_a   1.000
_cell.length_b   1.000
_cell.length_c   1.000
_cell.angle_alpha   90.00
_cell.angle_beta   90.00
_cell.angle_gamma   90.00
#
_symmetry.space_group_name_H-M   'P 1'
#
loop_
_entity.id
_entity.type
_entity.pdbx_description
1 polymer ?
#
loop_
_entity_poly.entity_id
_entity_poly.type
_entity_poly.pdbx_seq_one_letter_code
_entity_poly.pdbx_strand_id
1 'polypeptide(L)'
;MTTRRTFLKQSALAGAGILLASNGFANIIKPNKNLTVVCLGGGLAGLSAAYQLKKKGFNVIVLESQNRVGGRIFSHQITPELIIELGGEWVGNSHTRMQELCSEFNLELQNNQFDTHLIYKGEYSPPGKWDYSEQWNSKFKKILADYEHLSEEDLMELDKYDWWRFLVNNGCEGHDLDLRELLDSTDFGESIRHVSAFAALAEYAESSEKNEMDLKIKGGNKMLPEKLADAIGRENILVGHTVTKIEQTDKVKITCSNGKTFTADKVICTLPTFAMSKIDWQPSLPKEMVSAIQQLQYARINKHAVLFDQRFWKDESFDMVTDELPHYFYHATKNQKAQQGVLISYSIGEKAAVVANRPKDKMRRDIHQTLSPHFGNVESLVKDQVNYYWGNDQNSRGAYALYGIGQWFSLKPILGKAFNHVHFAGEHIADWQGFMEGAVNTGEAAADEII
;
A
#
# COMPACT_ATOMS: atom_id res chain seq x y z
N MET A 1 6.28 -17.75 20.81
CA MET A 1 6.57 -16.45 20.16
C MET A 1 5.46 -16.18 19.17
N THR A 2 4.59 -15.24 19.48
CA THR A 2 3.39 -14.94 18.67
C THR A 2 3.63 -13.63 17.94
N THR A 3 4.28 -13.71 16.77
CA THR A 3 4.40 -12.55 15.86
C THR A 3 3.05 -12.29 15.20
N ARG A 4 2.85 -11.10 14.62
CA ARG A 4 1.70 -10.75 13.76
C ARG A 4 1.36 -11.89 12.80
N ARG A 5 2.37 -12.53 12.19
CA ARG A 5 2.24 -13.71 11.32
C ARG A 5 1.76 -14.96 12.05
N THR A 6 2.24 -15.20 13.29
CA THR A 6 1.91 -16.42 14.05
C THR A 6 0.51 -16.33 14.65
N PHE A 7 0.12 -15.16 15.16
CA PHE A 7 -1.23 -14.89 15.67
C PHE A 7 -2.29 -15.14 14.59
N LEU A 8 -2.10 -14.61 13.40
CA LEU A 8 -3.06 -14.74 12.30
C LEU A 8 -3.09 -16.16 11.70
N LYS A 9 -1.97 -16.88 11.66
CA LYS A 9 -1.96 -18.30 11.30
C LYS A 9 -2.73 -19.14 12.31
N GLN A 10 -2.65 -18.83 13.59
CA GLN A 10 -3.38 -19.55 14.64
C GLN A 10 -4.88 -19.23 14.62
N SER A 11 -5.26 -17.98 14.32
CA SER A 11 -6.66 -17.58 14.16
C SER A 11 -7.31 -18.19 12.91
N ALA A 12 -6.56 -18.30 11.81
CA ALA A 12 -7.00 -18.99 10.60
C ALA A 12 -7.12 -20.53 10.81
N LEU A 13 -6.20 -21.12 11.59
CA LEU A 13 -6.25 -22.53 11.96
C LEU A 13 -7.37 -22.84 12.96
N ALA A 14 -7.72 -21.92 13.86
CA ALA A 14 -8.86 -22.09 14.77
C ALA A 14 -10.22 -22.08 14.02
N GLY A 15 -10.32 -21.33 12.93
CA GLY A 15 -11.48 -21.37 12.03
C GLY A 15 -11.57 -22.65 11.17
N ALA A 16 -10.42 -23.27 10.85
CA ALA A 16 -10.34 -24.53 10.09
C ALA A 16 -10.35 -25.79 10.96
N GLY A 17 -10.12 -25.66 12.28
CA GLY A 17 -9.94 -26.80 13.21
C GLY A 17 -11.20 -27.55 13.61
N ILE A 18 -12.39 -27.19 13.15
CA ILE A 18 -13.65 -27.90 13.46
C ILE A 18 -14.01 -28.98 12.42
N LEU A 19 -13.20 -29.19 11.39
CA LEU A 19 -13.49 -30.16 10.31
C LEU A 19 -12.52 -31.36 10.20
N LEU A 20 -11.63 -31.59 11.18
CA LEU A 20 -10.67 -32.71 11.12
C LEU A 20 -10.79 -33.68 12.32
N ALA A 21 -11.99 -34.22 12.53
CA ALA A 21 -12.17 -35.41 13.35
C ALA A 21 -13.18 -36.36 12.69
N SER A 22 -12.84 -36.94 11.56
CA SER A 22 -13.39 -38.22 11.11
C SER A 22 -12.37 -38.88 10.18
N ASN A 23 -11.95 -40.08 10.58
CA ASN A 23 -11.02 -40.97 9.87
C ASN A 23 -11.45 -41.24 8.43
N GLY A 24 -10.48 -41.19 7.54
CA GLY A 24 -10.60 -41.94 6.29
C GLY A 24 -10.12 -41.11 5.05
N PHE A 25 -8.99 -41.54 4.52
CA PHE A 25 -8.51 -41.28 3.15
C PHE A 25 -8.64 -39.83 2.66
N ALA A 26 -7.60 -39.05 2.80
CA ALA A 26 -7.40 -37.87 1.99
C ALA A 26 -7.32 -38.32 0.52
N ASN A 27 -8.46 -38.37 -0.15
CA ASN A 27 -8.49 -38.26 -1.60
C ASN A 27 -7.85 -36.92 -1.91
N ILE A 28 -6.64 -36.95 -2.48
CA ILE A 28 -6.05 -35.79 -3.14
C ILE A 28 -7.00 -35.49 -4.30
N ILE A 29 -7.96 -34.62 -4.05
CA ILE A 29 -8.87 -34.09 -5.09
C ILE A 29 -7.92 -33.36 -6.04
N LYS A 30 -7.64 -33.96 -7.20
CA LYS A 30 -6.90 -33.27 -8.27
C LYS A 30 -7.69 -32.01 -8.59
N PRO A 31 -7.03 -30.82 -8.59
CA PRO A 31 -7.72 -29.57 -8.90
C PRO A 31 -8.46 -29.74 -10.22
N ASN A 32 -9.75 -29.37 -10.25
CA ASN A 32 -10.55 -29.42 -11.45
C ASN A 32 -10.10 -28.29 -12.39
N LYS A 33 -9.14 -28.61 -13.28
CA LYS A 33 -8.53 -27.65 -14.23
C LYS A 33 -9.52 -27.00 -15.22
N ASN A 34 -10.79 -27.43 -15.21
CA ASN A 34 -11.84 -26.86 -16.04
C ASN A 34 -12.57 -25.68 -15.37
N LEU A 35 -12.23 -25.36 -14.13
CA LEU A 35 -12.85 -24.21 -13.43
C LEU A 35 -12.39 -22.89 -14.05
N THR A 36 -13.35 -22.01 -14.27
CA THR A 36 -13.10 -20.61 -14.66
C THR A 36 -13.11 -19.73 -13.42
N VAL A 37 -12.01 -19.04 -13.19
CA VAL A 37 -11.87 -18.06 -12.10
C VAL A 37 -11.76 -16.67 -12.70
N VAL A 38 -12.56 -15.73 -12.20
CA VAL A 38 -12.48 -14.32 -12.60
C VAL A 38 -11.91 -13.50 -11.44
N CYS A 39 -10.78 -12.83 -11.70
CA CYS A 39 -10.18 -11.87 -10.78
C CYS A 39 -10.71 -10.47 -11.09
N LEU A 40 -11.28 -9.79 -10.09
CA LEU A 40 -11.76 -8.43 -10.21
C LEU A 40 -10.67 -7.48 -9.72
N GLY A 41 -10.12 -6.70 -10.64
CA GLY A 41 -9.00 -5.78 -10.44
C GLY A 41 -7.68 -6.30 -11.01
N GLY A 42 -7.04 -5.47 -11.85
CA GLY A 42 -5.71 -5.72 -12.42
C GLY A 42 -4.57 -5.10 -11.61
N GLY A 43 -4.74 -4.93 -10.29
CA GLY A 43 -3.69 -4.59 -9.35
C GLY A 43 -2.81 -5.79 -8.99
N LEU A 44 -1.77 -5.60 -8.15
CA LEU A 44 -0.88 -6.70 -7.77
C LEU A 44 -1.63 -7.90 -7.17
N ALA A 45 -2.58 -7.69 -6.29
CA ALA A 45 -3.35 -8.78 -5.68
C ALA A 45 -4.07 -9.64 -6.74
N GLY A 46 -4.79 -8.99 -7.68
CA GLY A 46 -5.50 -9.71 -8.74
C GLY A 46 -4.57 -10.38 -9.74
N LEU A 47 -3.47 -9.73 -10.10
CA LEU A 47 -2.48 -10.30 -11.02
C LEU A 47 -1.71 -11.46 -10.38
N SER A 48 -1.33 -11.37 -9.09
CA SER A 48 -0.65 -12.45 -8.37
C SER A 48 -1.57 -13.68 -8.21
N ALA A 49 -2.84 -13.44 -7.84
CA ALA A 49 -3.84 -14.51 -7.80
C ALA A 49 -4.02 -15.19 -9.17
N ALA A 50 -4.20 -14.38 -10.22
CA ALA A 50 -4.37 -14.89 -11.58
C ALA A 50 -3.14 -15.67 -12.06
N TYR A 51 -1.94 -15.20 -11.75
CA TYR A 51 -0.67 -15.86 -12.10
C TYR A 51 -0.55 -17.22 -11.41
N GLN A 52 -0.82 -17.32 -10.10
CA GLN A 52 -0.80 -18.57 -9.36
C GLN A 52 -1.81 -19.58 -9.93
N LEU A 53 -3.04 -19.17 -10.18
CA LEU A 53 -4.08 -20.02 -10.78
C LEU A 53 -3.69 -20.48 -12.19
N LYS A 54 -3.11 -19.59 -13.01
CA LYS A 54 -2.64 -19.94 -14.37
C LYS A 54 -1.54 -20.98 -14.33
N LYS A 55 -0.56 -20.85 -13.40
CA LYS A 55 0.50 -21.85 -13.17
C LYS A 55 -0.06 -23.23 -12.81
N LYS A 56 -1.18 -23.27 -12.11
CA LYS A 56 -1.90 -24.52 -11.73
C LYS A 56 -2.82 -25.04 -12.84
N GLY A 57 -2.97 -24.30 -13.94
CA GLY A 57 -3.71 -24.71 -15.14
C GLY A 57 -5.21 -24.39 -15.11
N PHE A 58 -5.64 -23.43 -14.27
CA PHE A 58 -7.00 -22.92 -14.27
C PHE A 58 -7.26 -22.00 -15.47
N ASN A 59 -8.53 -21.90 -15.87
CA ASN A 59 -8.97 -20.88 -16.81
C ASN A 59 -9.20 -19.57 -16.06
N VAL A 60 -8.43 -18.51 -16.37
CA VAL A 60 -8.43 -17.27 -15.60
C VAL A 60 -8.76 -16.09 -16.52
N ILE A 61 -9.58 -15.18 -16.01
CA ILE A 61 -9.89 -13.88 -16.62
C ILE A 61 -9.66 -12.79 -15.56
N VAL A 62 -8.98 -11.72 -15.93
CA VAL A 62 -8.83 -10.53 -15.08
C VAL A 62 -9.68 -9.40 -15.66
N LEU A 63 -10.56 -8.80 -14.86
CA LEU A 63 -11.36 -7.65 -15.24
C LEU A 63 -10.79 -6.40 -14.57
N GLU A 64 -10.30 -5.45 -15.36
CA GLU A 64 -9.71 -4.19 -14.88
C GLU A 64 -10.50 -3.00 -15.40
N SER A 65 -10.84 -2.07 -14.51
CA SER A 65 -11.63 -0.86 -14.83
C SER A 65 -10.85 0.18 -15.63
N GLN A 66 -9.55 0.31 -15.38
CA GLN A 66 -8.67 1.25 -16.07
C GLN A 66 -8.19 0.68 -17.42
N ASN A 67 -7.50 1.51 -18.20
CA ASN A 67 -6.86 1.09 -19.46
C ASN A 67 -5.41 0.60 -19.25
N ARG A 68 -5.03 0.32 -18.01
CA ARG A 68 -3.71 -0.18 -17.60
C ARG A 68 -3.83 -1.16 -16.45
N VAL A 69 -2.87 -2.03 -16.31
CA VAL A 69 -2.67 -2.87 -15.12
C VAL A 69 -1.88 -2.12 -14.02
N GLY A 70 -1.78 -2.71 -12.84
CA GLY A 70 -0.98 -2.23 -11.72
C GLY A 70 -1.79 -1.56 -10.60
N GLY A 71 -3.02 -1.09 -10.87
CA GLY A 71 -3.86 -0.44 -9.86
C GLY A 71 -3.16 0.77 -9.24
N ARG A 72 -2.86 0.72 -7.92
CA ARG A 72 -2.16 1.78 -7.18
C ARG A 72 -0.62 1.79 -7.39
N ILE A 73 -0.06 0.90 -8.19
CA ILE A 73 1.28 1.07 -8.77
C ILE A 73 1.12 1.91 -10.02
N PHE A 74 1.78 3.04 -10.06
CA PHE A 74 1.68 3.98 -11.16
C PHE A 74 3.01 4.68 -11.41
N SER A 75 3.80 4.14 -12.33
CA SER A 75 5.01 4.78 -12.83
C SER A 75 4.66 5.74 -13.98
N HIS A 76 5.20 6.96 -13.94
CA HIS A 76 4.98 8.02 -14.91
C HIS A 76 6.29 8.43 -15.58
N GLN A 77 6.30 8.47 -16.91
CA GLN A 77 7.43 8.96 -17.69
C GLN A 77 7.35 10.49 -17.74
N ILE A 78 8.17 11.19 -16.95
CA ILE A 78 8.14 12.66 -16.87
C ILE A 78 8.98 13.31 -17.97
N THR A 79 10.04 12.63 -18.43
CA THR A 79 10.80 12.95 -19.63
C THR A 79 11.15 11.66 -20.37
N PRO A 80 11.64 11.67 -21.63
CA PRO A 80 12.06 10.45 -22.30
C PRO A 80 13.10 9.61 -21.51
N GLU A 81 13.86 10.22 -20.60
CA GLU A 81 14.95 9.60 -19.86
C GLU A 81 14.60 9.35 -18.38
N LEU A 82 13.57 10.02 -17.84
CA LEU A 82 13.26 9.99 -16.41
C LEU A 82 11.87 9.43 -16.15
N ILE A 83 11.82 8.45 -15.24
CA ILE A 83 10.59 7.84 -14.75
C ILE A 83 10.46 8.06 -13.24
N ILE A 84 9.25 8.32 -12.78
CA ILE A 84 8.90 8.53 -11.38
C ILE A 84 7.72 7.65 -10.96
N GLU A 85 7.58 7.42 -9.66
CA GLU A 85 6.42 6.72 -9.13
C GLU A 85 5.38 7.70 -8.57
N LEU A 86 4.24 7.79 -9.21
CA LEU A 86 3.06 8.51 -8.68
C LEU A 86 2.20 7.61 -7.78
N GLY A 87 2.48 6.31 -7.75
CA GLY A 87 1.88 5.29 -6.88
C GLY A 87 2.88 4.69 -5.90
N GLY A 88 2.73 3.38 -5.62
CA GLY A 88 3.61 2.62 -4.73
C GLY A 88 5.08 2.72 -5.16
N GLU A 89 5.94 3.11 -4.23
CA GLU A 89 7.33 3.47 -4.49
C GLU A 89 8.32 2.42 -3.98
N TRP A 90 8.19 2.01 -2.71
CA TRP A 90 9.23 1.27 -2.01
C TRP A 90 8.96 -0.23 -1.94
N VAL A 91 10.04 -1.01 -2.04
CA VAL A 91 10.08 -2.45 -1.72
C VAL A 91 11.01 -2.61 -0.53
N GLY A 92 10.51 -3.12 0.57
CA GLY A 92 11.28 -3.31 1.79
C GLY A 92 12.17 -4.55 1.74
N ASN A 93 13.21 -4.55 2.58
CA ASN A 93 14.05 -5.72 2.77
C ASN A 93 13.30 -6.90 3.42
N SER A 94 12.19 -6.63 4.13
CA SER A 94 11.30 -7.66 4.68
C SER A 94 10.27 -8.18 3.66
N HIS A 95 10.10 -7.51 2.52
CA HIS A 95 9.14 -7.86 1.48
C HIS A 95 9.61 -9.06 0.65
N THR A 96 9.64 -10.24 1.27
CA THR A 96 10.22 -11.46 0.71
C THR A 96 9.56 -11.85 -0.61
N ARG A 97 8.23 -11.83 -0.67
CA ARG A 97 7.53 -12.29 -1.87
C ARG A 97 7.67 -11.34 -3.05
N MET A 98 7.68 -10.03 -2.79
CA MET A 98 8.00 -9.03 -3.81
C MET A 98 9.39 -9.24 -4.42
N GLN A 99 10.41 -9.49 -3.57
CA GLN A 99 11.78 -9.74 -4.03
C GLN A 99 11.89 -11.04 -4.82
N GLU A 100 11.21 -12.12 -4.40
CA GLU A 100 11.12 -13.38 -5.13
C GLU A 100 10.52 -13.19 -6.52
N LEU A 101 9.40 -12.45 -6.63
CA LEU A 101 8.77 -12.16 -7.92
C LEU A 101 9.68 -11.31 -8.82
N CYS A 102 10.37 -10.32 -8.26
CA CYS A 102 11.35 -9.55 -9.01
C CYS A 102 12.45 -10.46 -9.56
N SER A 103 12.94 -11.39 -8.77
CA SER A 103 13.92 -12.38 -9.20
C SER A 103 13.37 -13.32 -10.26
N GLU A 104 12.16 -13.86 -10.08
CA GLU A 104 11.47 -14.75 -11.04
C GLU A 104 11.32 -14.10 -12.42
N PHE A 105 11.04 -12.80 -12.46
CA PHE A 105 10.87 -12.02 -13.69
C PHE A 105 12.13 -11.28 -14.16
N ASN A 106 13.29 -11.54 -13.54
CA ASN A 106 14.56 -10.87 -13.84
C ASN A 106 14.48 -9.34 -13.78
N LEU A 107 13.78 -8.81 -12.77
CA LEU A 107 13.69 -7.40 -12.47
C LEU A 107 14.78 -7.00 -11.46
N GLU A 108 15.61 -6.03 -11.84
CA GLU A 108 16.67 -5.52 -10.98
C GLU A 108 16.10 -4.60 -9.90
N LEU A 109 16.37 -4.90 -8.62
CA LEU A 109 16.09 -4.04 -7.48
C LEU A 109 17.30 -3.13 -7.23
N GLN A 110 17.04 -1.84 -7.04
CA GLN A 110 18.04 -0.82 -6.77
C GLN A 110 17.84 -0.25 -5.37
N ASN A 111 18.93 0.17 -4.72
CA ASN A 111 18.88 0.89 -3.46
C ASN A 111 18.06 2.18 -3.62
N ASN A 112 17.07 2.36 -2.76
CA ASN A 112 16.20 3.54 -2.71
C ASN A 112 16.16 4.16 -1.31
N GLN A 113 17.18 3.92 -0.48
CA GLN A 113 17.31 4.48 0.85
C GLN A 113 17.77 5.94 0.77
N PHE A 114 17.36 6.72 1.76
CA PHE A 114 17.65 8.14 1.86
C PHE A 114 18.31 8.47 3.19
N ASP A 115 18.99 9.63 3.22
CA ASP A 115 19.59 10.24 4.41
C ASP A 115 18.85 11.55 4.68
N THR A 116 17.94 11.51 5.65
CA THR A 116 16.88 12.50 5.76
C THR A 116 17.35 13.82 6.35
N HIS A 117 17.10 14.88 5.61
CA HIS A 117 17.18 16.26 6.07
C HIS A 117 15.90 16.67 6.78
N LEU A 118 15.97 17.64 7.70
CA LEU A 118 14.81 18.15 8.41
C LEU A 118 14.71 19.67 8.27
N ILE A 119 13.52 20.18 7.93
CA ILE A 119 13.15 21.57 8.20
C ILE A 119 12.02 21.55 9.23
N TYR A 120 12.30 22.08 10.41
CA TYR A 120 11.35 22.10 11.50
C TYR A 120 11.32 23.49 12.15
N LYS A 121 10.14 24.09 12.20
CA LYS A 121 9.92 25.48 12.70
C LYS A 121 10.83 26.50 12.00
N GLY A 122 11.09 26.30 10.71
CA GLY A 122 11.93 27.18 9.88
C GLY A 122 13.44 26.93 10.03
N GLU A 123 13.87 25.99 10.86
CA GLU A 123 15.27 25.64 11.03
C GLU A 123 15.63 24.41 10.21
N TYR A 124 16.73 24.48 9.45
CA TYR A 124 17.24 23.39 8.64
C TYR A 124 18.33 22.62 9.37
N SER A 125 18.21 21.30 9.37
CA SER A 125 19.19 20.37 9.90
C SER A 125 19.53 19.29 8.88
N PRO A 126 20.81 19.11 8.49
CA PRO A 126 21.23 18.03 7.61
C PRO A 126 21.22 16.67 8.33
N PRO A 127 21.34 15.55 7.60
CA PRO A 127 21.40 14.21 8.17
C PRO A 127 22.44 14.08 9.28
N GLY A 128 22.10 13.38 10.35
CA GLY A 128 22.96 13.18 11.52
C GLY A 128 23.15 14.41 12.41
N LYS A 129 22.43 15.51 12.15
CA LYS A 129 22.41 16.71 13.00
C LYS A 129 21.08 16.91 13.73
N TRP A 130 20.15 16.00 13.54
CA TRP A 130 18.88 15.93 14.24
C TRP A 130 18.57 14.48 14.56
N ASP A 131 17.91 14.23 15.66
CA ASP A 131 17.47 12.92 16.11
C ASP A 131 16.47 13.12 17.26
N TYR A 132 15.84 12.06 17.67
CA TYR A 132 15.12 11.98 18.93
C TYR A 132 16.09 12.08 20.11
N SER A 133 15.58 12.43 21.30
CA SER A 133 16.39 12.37 22.51
C SER A 133 16.90 10.95 22.75
N GLU A 134 18.09 10.84 23.35
CA GLU A 134 18.71 9.54 23.71
C GLU A 134 17.78 8.72 24.61
N GLN A 135 17.07 9.39 25.53
CA GLN A 135 16.09 8.78 26.42
C GLN A 135 14.96 8.14 25.64
N TRP A 136 14.37 8.86 24.67
CA TRP A 136 13.26 8.34 23.87
C TRP A 136 13.72 7.25 22.91
N ASN A 137 14.85 7.43 22.23
CA ASN A 137 15.44 6.40 21.37
C ASN A 137 15.64 5.07 22.09
N SER A 138 16.23 5.11 23.31
CA SER A 138 16.44 3.92 24.12
C SER A 138 15.14 3.27 24.54
N LYS A 139 14.13 4.08 24.92
CA LYS A 139 12.82 3.59 25.32
C LYS A 139 12.07 2.97 24.15
N PHE A 140 12.09 3.63 22.99
CA PHE A 140 11.39 3.14 21.80
C PHE A 140 11.97 1.81 21.30
N LYS A 141 13.31 1.67 21.28
CA LYS A 141 13.96 0.38 20.98
C LYS A 141 13.49 -0.73 21.89
N LYS A 142 13.32 -0.43 23.18
CA LYS A 142 12.78 -1.41 24.14
C LYS A 142 11.32 -1.77 23.83
N ILE A 143 10.48 -0.78 23.52
CA ILE A 143 9.07 -1.01 23.14
C ILE A 143 9.00 -1.95 21.93
N LEU A 144 9.83 -1.74 20.90
CA LEU A 144 9.88 -2.62 19.73
C LEU A 144 10.35 -4.04 20.08
N ALA A 145 11.37 -4.16 20.94
CA ALA A 145 11.87 -5.47 21.38
C ALA A 145 10.85 -6.23 22.24
N ASP A 146 10.08 -5.53 23.05
CA ASP A 146 9.04 -6.13 23.91
C ASP A 146 7.82 -6.62 23.10
N TYR A 147 7.63 -6.15 21.86
CA TYR A 147 6.48 -6.52 21.00
C TYR A 147 6.30 -8.02 20.81
N GLU A 148 7.40 -8.77 20.60
CA GLU A 148 7.34 -10.23 20.42
C GLU A 148 6.86 -10.98 21.67
N HIS A 149 6.86 -10.33 22.84
CA HIS A 149 6.47 -10.90 24.12
C HIS A 149 5.05 -10.53 24.55
N LEU A 150 4.36 -9.68 23.77
CA LEU A 150 2.98 -9.29 24.07
C LEU A 150 2.03 -10.48 23.91
N SER A 151 1.08 -10.59 24.83
CA SER A 151 0.00 -11.56 24.73
C SER A 151 -1.04 -11.11 23.68
N GLU A 152 -1.90 -12.04 23.27
CA GLU A 152 -3.03 -11.74 22.38
C GLU A 152 -3.95 -10.65 22.99
N GLU A 153 -4.17 -10.70 24.30
CA GLU A 153 -4.97 -9.71 25.02
C GLU A 153 -4.31 -8.33 24.99
N ASP A 154 -2.98 -8.26 25.20
CA ASP A 154 -2.22 -7.00 25.09
C ASP A 154 -2.30 -6.40 23.68
N LEU A 155 -2.17 -7.24 22.64
CA LEU A 155 -2.28 -6.79 21.25
C LEU A 155 -3.67 -6.23 20.92
N MET A 156 -4.73 -6.91 21.40
CA MET A 156 -6.10 -6.42 21.25
C MET A 156 -6.36 -5.12 22.05
N GLU A 157 -5.71 -4.97 23.22
CA GLU A 157 -5.81 -3.74 24.02
C GLU A 157 -5.14 -2.57 23.30
N LEU A 158 -3.99 -2.80 22.63
CA LEU A 158 -3.32 -1.77 21.83
C LEU A 158 -4.21 -1.22 20.70
N ASP A 159 -5.06 -2.05 20.10
CA ASP A 159 -5.98 -1.60 19.04
C ASP A 159 -7.05 -0.59 19.53
N LYS A 160 -7.25 -0.48 20.84
CA LYS A 160 -8.19 0.48 21.46
C LYS A 160 -7.64 1.90 21.58
N TYR A 161 -6.39 2.13 21.22
CA TYR A 161 -5.74 3.43 21.26
C TYR A 161 -5.29 3.84 19.85
N ASP A 162 -5.17 5.15 19.62
CA ASP A 162 -4.40 5.65 18.50
C ASP A 162 -2.88 5.65 18.81
N TRP A 163 -2.06 5.70 17.76
CA TRP A 163 -0.60 5.68 17.88
C TRP A 163 -0.07 6.88 18.67
N TRP A 164 -0.63 8.07 18.48
CA TRP A 164 -0.27 9.25 19.25
C TRP A 164 -0.48 9.03 20.75
N ARG A 165 -1.66 8.52 21.13
CA ARG A 165 -1.99 8.24 22.55
C ARG A 165 -1.05 7.20 23.15
N PHE A 166 -0.70 6.15 22.39
CA PHE A 166 0.25 5.15 22.82
C PHE A 166 1.63 5.76 23.08
N LEU A 167 2.14 6.61 22.19
CA LEU A 167 3.41 7.30 22.35
C LEU A 167 3.41 8.18 23.61
N VAL A 168 2.37 8.99 23.82
CA VAL A 168 2.23 9.83 25.01
C VAL A 168 2.17 9.02 26.28
N ASN A 169 1.38 7.94 26.32
CA ASN A 169 1.30 7.04 27.48
C ASN A 169 2.65 6.38 27.82
N ASN A 170 3.53 6.25 26.83
CA ASN A 170 4.89 5.78 27.00
C ASN A 170 5.90 6.90 27.27
N GLY A 171 5.46 8.14 27.49
CA GLY A 171 6.29 9.28 27.87
C GLY A 171 7.03 9.93 26.70
N CYS A 172 6.54 9.75 25.45
CA CYS A 172 6.97 10.56 24.33
C CYS A 172 6.34 11.94 24.46
N GLU A 173 7.15 12.99 24.54
CA GLU A 173 6.66 14.35 24.77
C GLU A 173 7.56 15.41 24.08
N GLY A 174 7.05 16.64 24.01
CA GLY A 174 7.81 17.78 23.46
C GLY A 174 8.31 17.55 22.05
N HIS A 175 9.61 17.80 21.83
CA HIS A 175 10.24 17.66 20.52
C HIS A 175 10.17 16.23 19.95
N ASP A 176 10.34 15.22 20.79
CA ASP A 176 10.27 13.82 20.36
C ASP A 176 8.89 13.48 19.83
N LEU A 177 7.84 13.96 20.48
CA LEU A 177 6.47 13.74 20.02
C LEU A 177 6.16 14.52 18.74
N ASP A 178 6.64 15.75 18.60
CA ASP A 178 6.50 16.53 17.37
C ASP A 178 7.18 15.83 16.18
N LEU A 179 8.39 15.27 16.39
CA LEU A 179 9.08 14.48 15.36
C LEU A 179 8.33 13.18 15.03
N ARG A 180 7.80 12.46 16.02
CA ARG A 180 6.97 11.28 15.78
C ARG A 180 5.71 11.63 14.99
N GLU A 181 4.99 12.70 15.35
CA GLU A 181 3.83 13.13 14.57
C GLU A 181 4.23 13.41 13.12
N LEU A 182 5.36 14.04 12.88
CA LEU A 182 5.82 14.41 11.54
C LEU A 182 6.25 13.19 10.72
N LEU A 183 7.11 12.34 11.27
CA LEU A 183 7.72 11.20 10.57
C LEU A 183 6.73 10.03 10.43
N ASP A 184 6.12 9.62 11.55
CA ASP A 184 5.22 8.47 11.55
C ASP A 184 3.94 8.77 10.75
N SER A 185 3.47 10.03 10.73
CA SER A 185 2.35 10.42 9.84
C SER A 185 2.74 10.31 8.36
N THR A 186 4.01 10.52 8.01
CA THR A 186 4.51 10.30 6.64
C THR A 186 4.39 8.83 6.24
N ASP A 187 4.76 7.93 7.15
CA ASP A 187 4.71 6.48 6.92
C ASP A 187 3.28 5.97 6.76
N PHE A 188 2.35 6.44 7.60
CA PHE A 188 0.94 6.04 7.55
C PHE A 188 0.09 6.83 6.54
N GLY A 189 0.61 7.91 5.98
CA GLY A 189 -0.11 8.76 5.03
C GLY A 189 -1.27 9.57 5.62
N GLU A 190 -1.40 9.58 6.95
CA GLU A 190 -2.41 10.30 7.72
C GLU A 190 -1.87 10.60 9.13
N SER A 191 -2.47 11.56 9.86
CA SER A 191 -2.07 11.82 11.25
C SER A 191 -2.08 10.55 12.10
N ILE A 192 -1.05 10.35 12.91
CA ILE A 192 -0.93 9.22 13.84
C ILE A 192 -2.05 9.15 14.89
N ARG A 193 -2.88 10.20 14.97
CA ARG A 193 -4.12 10.22 15.79
C ARG A 193 -5.26 9.42 15.16
N HIS A 194 -5.11 9.01 13.91
CA HIS A 194 -6.11 8.22 13.18
C HIS A 194 -5.67 6.76 12.94
N VAL A 195 -4.49 6.38 13.44
CA VAL A 195 -3.89 5.06 13.23
C VAL A 195 -4.00 4.24 14.50
N SER A 196 -4.45 2.99 14.41
CA SER A 196 -4.43 2.04 15.53
C SER A 196 -3.01 1.88 16.07
N ALA A 197 -2.83 1.96 17.39
CA ALA A 197 -1.54 1.73 18.01
C ALA A 197 -1.01 0.31 17.77
N PHE A 198 -1.89 -0.69 17.68
CA PHE A 198 -1.48 -2.03 17.29
C PHE A 198 -0.91 -2.07 15.88
N ALA A 199 -1.64 -1.49 14.90
CA ALA A 199 -1.21 -1.49 13.50
C ALA A 199 0.15 -0.81 13.34
N ALA A 200 0.35 0.34 14.01
CA ALA A 200 1.60 1.09 13.96
C ALA A 200 2.76 0.35 14.66
N LEU A 201 2.54 -0.16 15.87
CA LEU A 201 3.59 -0.88 16.62
C LEU A 201 4.03 -2.15 15.87
N ALA A 202 3.07 -2.91 15.32
CA ALA A 202 3.36 -4.11 14.56
C ALA A 202 4.19 -3.80 13.31
N GLU A 203 3.86 -2.71 12.59
CA GLU A 203 4.62 -2.28 11.43
C GLU A 203 6.07 -1.96 11.80
N TYR A 204 6.30 -1.09 12.79
CA TYR A 204 7.66 -0.74 13.22
C TYR A 204 8.45 -1.90 13.80
N ALA A 205 7.81 -2.81 14.53
CA ALA A 205 8.48 -3.96 15.14
C ALA A 205 8.89 -5.04 14.13
N GLU A 206 8.17 -5.15 13.01
CA GLU A 206 8.40 -6.17 11.98
C GLU A 206 9.11 -5.60 10.73
N SER A 207 9.29 -4.28 10.65
CA SER A 207 9.92 -3.59 9.52
C SER A 207 11.44 -3.75 9.48
N SER A 208 12.00 -3.42 8.34
CA SER A 208 13.44 -3.24 8.15
C SER A 208 13.95 -2.01 8.92
N GLU A 209 15.28 -1.88 9.06
CA GLU A 209 15.90 -0.70 9.70
C GLU A 209 15.57 0.64 9.00
N LYS A 210 15.16 0.59 7.73
CA LYS A 210 14.75 1.76 6.93
C LYS A 210 13.23 1.86 6.75
N ASN A 211 12.48 1.23 7.64
CA ASN A 211 11.01 1.22 7.62
C ASN A 211 10.43 0.92 6.22
N GLU A 212 10.95 -0.16 5.61
CA GLU A 212 10.58 -0.67 4.28
C GLU A 212 10.90 0.27 3.10
N MET A 213 11.61 1.37 3.31
CA MET A 213 12.06 2.29 2.26
C MET A 213 13.42 1.90 1.68
N ASP A 214 13.63 0.61 1.39
CA ASP A 214 14.94 0.07 1.05
C ASP A 214 15.24 0.08 -0.44
N LEU A 215 14.30 -0.41 -1.24
CA LEU A 215 14.52 -0.79 -2.62
C LEU A 215 13.44 -0.23 -3.56
N LYS A 216 13.77 -0.24 -4.87
CA LYS A 216 12.86 0.12 -5.96
C LYS A 216 13.20 -0.70 -7.21
N ILE A 217 12.23 -1.02 -8.03
CA ILE A 217 12.46 -1.71 -9.31
C ILE A 217 13.07 -0.72 -10.31
N LYS A 218 14.22 -1.08 -10.87
CA LYS A 218 14.85 -0.33 -11.96
C LYS A 218 13.95 -0.26 -13.18
N GLY A 219 13.76 0.94 -13.71
CA GLY A 219 12.83 1.19 -14.81
C GLY A 219 11.38 1.38 -14.39
N GLY A 220 11.12 1.39 -13.07
CA GLY A 220 9.83 1.70 -12.46
C GLY A 220 9.05 0.47 -11.99
N ASN A 221 8.30 0.65 -10.92
CA ASN A 221 7.58 -0.45 -10.26
C ASN A 221 6.47 -1.06 -11.14
N LYS A 222 5.99 -0.33 -12.16
CA LYS A 222 5.04 -0.86 -13.15
C LYS A 222 5.56 -2.11 -13.89
N MET A 223 6.88 -2.33 -13.89
CA MET A 223 7.48 -3.47 -14.57
C MET A 223 6.96 -4.81 -14.03
N LEU A 224 6.71 -4.92 -12.71
CA LEU A 224 6.22 -6.18 -12.14
C LEU A 224 4.78 -6.51 -12.56
N PRO A 225 3.77 -5.63 -12.39
CA PRO A 225 2.43 -5.91 -12.90
C PRO A 225 2.39 -6.15 -14.42
N GLU A 226 3.24 -5.50 -15.21
CA GLU A 226 3.35 -5.77 -16.65
C GLU A 226 3.89 -7.18 -16.94
N LYS A 227 4.93 -7.62 -16.21
CA LYS A 227 5.48 -8.98 -16.34
C LYS A 227 4.49 -10.05 -15.90
N LEU A 228 3.76 -9.82 -14.82
CA LEU A 228 2.67 -10.71 -14.39
C LEU A 228 1.59 -10.82 -15.49
N ALA A 229 1.19 -9.69 -16.06
CA ALA A 229 0.22 -9.65 -17.14
C ALA A 229 0.68 -10.43 -18.39
N ASP A 230 1.96 -10.30 -18.77
CA ASP A 230 2.54 -11.08 -19.85
C ASP A 230 2.53 -12.61 -19.57
N ALA A 231 2.86 -12.99 -18.33
CA ALA A 231 2.88 -14.38 -17.90
C ALA A 231 1.49 -15.04 -17.81
N ILE A 232 0.46 -14.25 -17.44
CA ILE A 232 -0.94 -14.69 -17.44
C ILE A 232 -1.45 -14.87 -18.90
N GLY A 233 -0.92 -14.08 -19.81
CA GLY A 233 -1.40 -13.90 -21.19
C GLY A 233 -2.31 -12.68 -21.29
N ARG A 234 -1.90 -11.68 -22.07
CA ARG A 234 -2.62 -10.38 -22.21
C ARG A 234 -4.05 -10.55 -22.66
N GLU A 235 -4.37 -11.58 -23.44
CA GLU A 235 -5.73 -11.91 -23.90
C GLU A 235 -6.68 -12.26 -22.75
N ASN A 236 -6.13 -12.67 -21.60
CA ASN A 236 -6.92 -12.97 -20.39
C ASN A 236 -7.15 -11.75 -19.52
N ILE A 237 -6.58 -10.58 -19.85
CA ILE A 237 -6.70 -9.34 -19.07
C ILE A 237 -7.54 -8.34 -19.84
N LEU A 238 -8.74 -8.09 -19.35
CA LEU A 238 -9.72 -7.25 -20.01
C LEU A 238 -9.77 -5.87 -19.33
N VAL A 239 -9.06 -4.91 -19.89
CA VAL A 239 -9.06 -3.52 -19.43
C VAL A 239 -10.33 -2.79 -19.86
N GLY A 240 -10.70 -1.68 -19.22
CA GLY A 240 -11.93 -0.94 -19.49
C GLY A 240 -13.21 -1.69 -19.09
N HIS A 241 -13.13 -2.62 -18.12
CA HIS A 241 -14.24 -3.46 -17.65
C HIS A 241 -14.55 -3.17 -16.18
N THR A 242 -15.28 -2.11 -15.91
CA THR A 242 -15.75 -1.77 -14.56
C THR A 242 -16.90 -2.68 -14.16
N VAL A 243 -16.72 -3.50 -13.13
CA VAL A 243 -17.76 -4.38 -12.60
C VAL A 243 -18.83 -3.56 -11.86
N THR A 244 -20.09 -3.78 -12.17
CA THR A 244 -21.25 -3.10 -11.58
C THR A 244 -22.21 -4.02 -10.87
N LYS A 245 -22.21 -5.32 -11.20
CA LYS A 245 -23.11 -6.29 -10.59
C LYS A 245 -22.48 -7.67 -10.51
N ILE A 246 -22.76 -8.40 -9.42
CA ILE A 246 -22.34 -9.77 -9.18
C ILE A 246 -23.57 -10.56 -8.72
N GLU A 247 -23.98 -11.57 -9.50
CA GLU A 247 -25.09 -12.47 -9.23
C GLU A 247 -24.56 -13.88 -8.97
N GLN A 248 -24.79 -14.41 -7.77
CA GLN A 248 -24.30 -15.73 -7.36
C GLN A 248 -25.46 -16.74 -7.28
N THR A 249 -25.37 -17.80 -8.05
CA THR A 249 -26.23 -19.01 -8.01
C THR A 249 -25.30 -20.22 -7.93
N ASP A 250 -25.46 -21.23 -8.80
CA ASP A 250 -24.51 -22.34 -8.97
C ASP A 250 -23.16 -21.84 -9.53
N LYS A 251 -23.21 -20.74 -10.26
CA LYS A 251 -22.06 -19.99 -10.78
C LYS A 251 -22.20 -18.50 -10.48
N VAL A 252 -21.16 -17.74 -10.73
CA VAL A 252 -21.16 -16.29 -10.58
C VAL A 252 -21.29 -15.63 -11.93
N LYS A 253 -22.34 -14.82 -12.11
CA LYS A 253 -22.49 -13.95 -13.27
C LYS A 253 -22.02 -12.54 -12.89
N ILE A 254 -21.10 -12.01 -13.67
CA ILE A 254 -20.48 -10.70 -13.46
C ILE A 254 -20.91 -9.79 -14.61
N THR A 255 -21.46 -8.62 -14.28
CA THR A 255 -21.87 -7.60 -15.27
C THR A 255 -20.99 -6.38 -15.16
N CYS A 256 -20.51 -5.88 -16.29
CA CYS A 256 -19.70 -4.66 -16.40
C CYS A 256 -20.50 -3.47 -16.93
N SER A 257 -20.02 -2.26 -16.64
CA SER A 257 -20.65 -0.99 -17.07
C SER A 257 -20.77 -0.85 -18.59
N ASN A 258 -19.88 -1.52 -19.35
CA ASN A 258 -19.93 -1.56 -20.83
C ASN A 258 -20.93 -2.58 -21.40
N GLY A 259 -21.78 -3.17 -20.56
CA GLY A 259 -22.81 -4.15 -20.93
C GLY A 259 -22.31 -5.59 -21.13
N LYS A 260 -21.00 -5.82 -21.05
CA LYS A 260 -20.46 -7.19 -21.14
C LYS A 260 -20.75 -7.98 -19.87
N THR A 261 -20.94 -9.28 -20.04
CA THR A 261 -21.17 -10.22 -18.93
C THR A 261 -20.20 -11.40 -19.00
N PHE A 262 -19.82 -11.90 -17.82
CA PHE A 262 -18.92 -13.05 -17.66
C PHE A 262 -19.54 -14.06 -16.72
N THR A 263 -19.22 -15.32 -16.90
CA THR A 263 -19.65 -16.40 -15.99
C THR A 263 -18.41 -17.10 -15.44
N ALA A 264 -18.35 -17.27 -14.13
CA ALA A 264 -17.25 -17.88 -13.42
C ALA A 264 -17.73 -18.95 -12.45
N ASP A 265 -16.89 -19.93 -12.16
CA ASP A 265 -17.11 -20.89 -11.07
C ASP A 265 -16.72 -20.28 -9.72
N LYS A 266 -15.66 -19.46 -9.71
CA LYS A 266 -15.15 -18.71 -8.56
C LYS A 266 -14.76 -17.30 -8.97
N VAL A 267 -14.77 -16.39 -8.01
CA VAL A 267 -14.33 -14.99 -8.17
C VAL A 267 -13.34 -14.66 -7.07
N ILE A 268 -12.27 -13.96 -7.44
CA ILE A 268 -11.38 -13.29 -6.47
C ILE A 268 -11.58 -11.79 -6.63
N CYS A 269 -12.19 -11.17 -5.62
CA CYS A 269 -12.41 -9.73 -5.56
C CYS A 269 -11.21 -9.04 -4.89
N THR A 270 -10.45 -8.26 -5.67
CA THR A 270 -9.28 -7.52 -5.18
C THR A 270 -9.50 -6.01 -5.21
N LEU A 271 -10.75 -5.60 -5.28
CA LEU A 271 -11.14 -4.21 -5.39
C LEU A 271 -10.99 -3.49 -4.03
N PRO A 272 -10.59 -2.20 -4.02
CA PRO A 272 -10.70 -1.38 -2.83
C PRO A 272 -12.15 -1.30 -2.32
N THR A 273 -12.34 -1.11 -1.01
CA THR A 273 -13.67 -1.11 -0.39
C THR A 273 -14.62 -0.09 -1.01
N PHE A 274 -14.12 1.08 -1.42
CA PHE A 274 -14.91 2.06 -2.15
C PHE A 274 -15.49 1.53 -3.47
N ALA A 275 -14.72 0.75 -4.23
CA ALA A 275 -15.21 0.14 -5.47
C ALA A 275 -16.19 -1.00 -5.17
N MET A 276 -15.91 -1.81 -4.13
CA MET A 276 -16.84 -2.87 -3.69
C MET A 276 -18.21 -2.33 -3.27
N SER A 277 -18.27 -1.14 -2.63
CA SER A 277 -19.52 -0.51 -2.19
C SER A 277 -20.44 -0.08 -3.34
N LYS A 278 -19.91 0.01 -4.57
CA LYS A 278 -20.69 0.40 -5.77
C LYS A 278 -21.28 -0.78 -6.54
N ILE A 279 -20.93 -1.99 -6.18
CA ILE A 279 -21.40 -3.21 -6.86
C ILE A 279 -22.77 -3.61 -6.30
N ASP A 280 -23.69 -3.92 -7.22
CA ASP A 280 -24.97 -4.60 -6.88
C ASP A 280 -24.68 -6.09 -6.63
N TRP A 281 -24.61 -6.46 -5.35
CA TRP A 281 -24.36 -7.83 -4.90
C TRP A 281 -25.66 -8.62 -4.75
N GLN A 282 -25.77 -9.74 -5.44
CA GLN A 282 -26.91 -10.65 -5.37
C GLN A 282 -26.45 -12.09 -5.12
N PRO A 283 -26.75 -12.70 -3.94
CA PRO A 283 -27.45 -12.07 -2.81
C PRO A 283 -26.62 -10.92 -2.21
N SER A 284 -27.29 -10.04 -1.46
CA SER A 284 -26.62 -8.93 -0.77
C SER A 284 -25.52 -9.44 0.17
N LEU A 285 -24.42 -8.70 0.27
CA LEU A 285 -23.38 -8.99 1.24
C LEU A 285 -23.94 -9.01 2.68
N PRO A 286 -23.35 -9.79 3.59
CA PRO A 286 -23.68 -9.75 5.01
C PRO A 286 -23.59 -8.33 5.57
N LYS A 287 -24.49 -7.96 6.50
CA LYS A 287 -24.56 -6.61 7.06
C LYS A 287 -23.25 -6.18 7.70
N GLU A 288 -22.57 -7.09 8.39
CA GLU A 288 -21.27 -6.85 9.00
C GLU A 288 -20.19 -6.54 7.95
N MET A 289 -20.20 -7.21 6.80
CA MET A 289 -19.27 -6.93 5.71
C MET A 289 -19.56 -5.58 5.03
N VAL A 290 -20.84 -5.25 4.80
CA VAL A 290 -21.22 -3.91 4.30
C VAL A 290 -20.75 -2.82 5.26
N SER A 291 -20.93 -3.01 6.56
CA SER A 291 -20.48 -2.09 7.59
C SER A 291 -18.95 -1.95 7.58
N ALA A 292 -18.20 -3.04 7.48
CA ALA A 292 -16.74 -3.02 7.42
C ALA A 292 -16.22 -2.33 6.16
N ILE A 293 -16.85 -2.58 5.00
CA ILE A 293 -16.53 -1.90 3.72
C ILE A 293 -16.71 -0.39 3.84
N GLN A 294 -17.74 0.08 4.56
CA GLN A 294 -18.01 1.50 4.74
C GLN A 294 -17.11 2.18 5.78
N GLN A 295 -16.60 1.43 6.75
CA GLN A 295 -15.80 1.97 7.85
C GLN A 295 -14.30 2.01 7.55
N LEU A 296 -13.78 1.09 6.73
CA LEU A 296 -12.36 1.08 6.39
C LEU A 296 -11.99 2.35 5.64
N GLN A 297 -11.00 3.05 6.15
CA GLN A 297 -10.51 4.30 5.58
C GLN A 297 -9.30 4.06 4.65
N TYR A 298 -9.03 5.04 3.80
CA TYR A 298 -7.83 5.13 3.00
C TYR A 298 -7.14 6.47 3.24
N ALA A 299 -5.83 6.43 3.38
CA ALA A 299 -5.03 7.62 3.58
C ALA A 299 -5.15 8.59 2.40
N ARG A 300 -4.99 9.87 2.71
CA ARG A 300 -5.04 10.95 1.72
C ARG A 300 -3.63 11.31 1.28
N ILE A 301 -3.22 10.81 0.14
CA ILE A 301 -1.87 10.97 -0.40
C ILE A 301 -1.91 11.85 -1.64
N ASN A 302 -1.05 12.86 -1.67
CA ASN A 302 -0.76 13.64 -2.87
C ASN A 302 0.73 13.57 -3.21
N LYS A 303 1.05 13.20 -4.43
CA LYS A 303 2.41 13.24 -4.99
C LYS A 303 2.51 14.38 -6.00
N HIS A 304 3.25 15.42 -5.63
CA HIS A 304 3.53 16.55 -6.49
C HIS A 304 4.99 16.47 -6.95
N ALA A 305 5.20 15.98 -8.16
CA ALA A 305 6.51 15.85 -8.77
C ALA A 305 6.94 17.18 -9.41
N VAL A 306 8.13 17.67 -9.07
CA VAL A 306 8.72 18.87 -9.64
C VAL A 306 10.01 18.48 -10.36
N LEU A 307 10.01 18.72 -11.67
CA LEU A 307 11.17 18.52 -12.54
C LEU A 307 12.03 19.77 -12.51
N PHE A 308 13.29 19.62 -12.13
CA PHE A 308 14.31 20.65 -12.16
C PHE A 308 15.25 20.45 -13.35
N ASP A 309 15.64 21.54 -14.01
CA ASP A 309 16.58 21.53 -15.15
C ASP A 309 17.96 21.00 -14.75
N GLN A 310 18.36 21.34 -13.53
CA GLN A 310 19.54 20.78 -12.88
C GLN A 310 19.24 20.54 -11.39
N ARG A 311 19.88 19.52 -10.83
CA ARG A 311 19.76 19.20 -9.42
C ARG A 311 20.47 20.26 -8.59
N PHE A 312 19.79 20.87 -7.62
CA PHE A 312 20.41 21.75 -6.64
C PHE A 312 20.94 20.95 -5.43
N TRP A 313 20.43 19.75 -5.23
CA TRP A 313 20.95 18.77 -4.26
C TRP A 313 22.08 17.95 -4.90
N LYS A 314 23.11 17.62 -4.10
CA LYS A 314 24.30 16.91 -4.58
C LYS A 314 24.25 15.41 -4.29
N ASP A 315 23.51 15.04 -3.25
CA ASP A 315 23.46 13.68 -2.75
C ASP A 315 22.35 12.87 -3.44
N GLU A 316 22.70 11.69 -3.93
CA GLU A 316 21.71 10.75 -4.48
C GLU A 316 20.75 10.24 -3.39
N SER A 317 21.16 10.24 -2.11
CA SER A 317 20.33 9.87 -0.97
C SER A 317 19.52 11.04 -0.40
N PHE A 318 19.36 12.13 -1.14
CA PHE A 318 18.64 13.31 -0.67
C PHE A 318 17.14 13.06 -0.50
N ASP A 319 16.68 13.21 0.73
CA ASP A 319 15.28 13.46 1.05
C ASP A 319 15.16 14.49 2.18
N MET A 320 13.97 14.98 2.45
CA MET A 320 13.75 16.01 3.45
C MET A 320 12.33 16.02 3.97
N VAL A 321 12.17 15.96 5.27
CA VAL A 321 10.87 16.12 5.95
C VAL A 321 10.73 17.55 6.47
N THR A 322 9.51 18.10 6.41
CA THR A 322 9.20 19.44 6.92
C THR A 322 7.81 19.51 7.54
N ASP A 323 7.67 20.31 8.59
CA ASP A 323 6.37 20.64 9.20
C ASP A 323 5.52 21.59 8.33
N GLU A 324 6.09 22.14 7.26
CA GLU A 324 5.40 22.99 6.30
C GLU A 324 4.44 22.21 5.39
N LEU A 325 3.73 22.92 4.51
CA LEU A 325 2.67 22.34 3.66
C LEU A 325 3.18 21.25 2.67
N PRO A 326 4.37 21.38 2.03
CA PRO A 326 4.89 20.34 1.13
C PRO A 326 5.18 18.99 1.81
N HIS A 327 5.40 18.98 3.09
CA HIS A 327 5.55 17.88 4.03
C HIS A 327 6.81 17.02 3.84
N TYR A 328 6.97 16.26 2.77
CA TYR A 328 8.10 15.37 2.55
C TYR A 328 8.58 15.47 1.11
N PHE A 329 9.88 15.72 0.92
CA PHE A 329 10.52 15.72 -0.37
C PHE A 329 11.49 14.56 -0.50
N TYR A 330 11.49 13.88 -1.65
CA TYR A 330 12.51 12.87 -1.92
C TYR A 330 12.95 12.87 -3.39
N HIS A 331 14.19 12.44 -3.62
CA HIS A 331 14.79 12.33 -4.94
C HIS A 331 14.19 11.19 -5.73
N ALA A 332 13.09 11.43 -6.44
CA ALA A 332 12.31 10.41 -7.15
C ALA A 332 13.05 9.80 -8.36
N THR A 333 14.04 10.49 -8.90
CA THR A 333 14.90 10.05 -10.02
C THR A 333 16.28 9.58 -9.58
N LYS A 334 16.40 9.13 -8.31
CA LYS A 334 17.60 8.48 -7.79
C LYS A 334 18.04 7.33 -8.70
N ASN A 335 19.35 7.19 -8.90
CA ASN A 335 19.98 6.20 -9.76
C ASN A 335 19.66 6.33 -11.27
N GLN A 336 19.01 7.39 -11.72
CA GLN A 336 18.77 7.67 -13.13
C GLN A 336 19.78 8.72 -13.65
N LYS A 337 20.45 8.36 -14.75
CA LYS A 337 21.52 9.18 -15.31
C LYS A 337 20.94 10.34 -16.13
N ALA A 338 20.75 11.49 -15.50
CA ALA A 338 20.39 12.72 -16.16
C ALA A 338 20.92 13.93 -15.35
N GLN A 339 21.18 15.05 -16.02
CA GLN A 339 21.48 16.32 -15.34
C GLN A 339 20.24 16.84 -14.60
N GLN A 340 19.09 16.65 -15.21
CA GLN A 340 17.79 16.94 -14.61
C GLN A 340 17.52 16.02 -13.42
N GLY A 341 16.66 16.46 -12.51
CA GLY A 341 16.20 15.64 -11.40
C GLY A 341 14.76 15.98 -11.01
N VAL A 342 14.13 15.04 -10.36
CA VAL A 342 12.77 15.23 -9.83
C VAL A 342 12.78 15.08 -8.32
N LEU A 343 12.25 16.07 -7.62
CA LEU A 343 11.77 15.90 -6.26
C LEU A 343 10.27 15.69 -6.26
N ILE A 344 9.81 14.69 -5.53
CA ILE A 344 8.39 14.56 -5.21
C ILE A 344 8.15 15.22 -3.86
N SER A 345 7.24 16.20 -3.80
CA SER A 345 6.60 16.63 -2.57
C SER A 345 5.46 15.66 -2.28
N TYR A 346 5.63 14.88 -1.24
CA TYR A 346 4.67 13.89 -0.77
C TYR A 346 3.90 14.48 0.40
N SER A 347 2.68 14.93 0.14
CA SER A 347 1.80 15.52 1.15
C SER A 347 0.75 14.49 1.57
N ILE A 348 0.41 14.49 2.84
CA ILE A 348 -0.46 13.51 3.48
C ILE A 348 -1.64 14.17 4.19
N GLY A 349 -2.64 13.39 4.52
CA GLY A 349 -3.75 13.80 5.36
C GLY A 349 -4.45 15.07 4.84
N GLU A 350 -4.71 16.01 5.71
CA GLU A 350 -5.35 17.29 5.35
C GLU A 350 -4.48 18.14 4.43
N LYS A 351 -3.15 18.13 4.62
CA LYS A 351 -2.21 18.82 3.74
C LYS A 351 -2.33 18.35 2.28
N ALA A 352 -2.53 17.05 2.05
CA ALA A 352 -2.69 16.48 0.73
C ALA A 352 -3.86 17.08 -0.05
N ALA A 353 -5.03 17.20 0.59
CA ALA A 353 -6.21 17.79 -0.02
C ALA A 353 -6.02 19.29 -0.33
N VAL A 354 -5.33 20.01 0.58
CA VAL A 354 -5.01 21.44 0.37
C VAL A 354 -4.07 21.62 -0.81
N VAL A 355 -2.97 20.85 -0.87
CA VAL A 355 -1.99 20.91 -1.97
C VAL A 355 -2.65 20.55 -3.30
N ALA A 356 -3.39 19.43 -3.34
CA ALA A 356 -4.01 18.91 -4.56
C ALA A 356 -4.96 19.90 -5.25
N ASN A 357 -5.60 20.78 -4.48
CA ASN A 357 -6.57 21.76 -4.97
C ASN A 357 -5.95 23.13 -5.27
N ARG A 358 -4.64 23.29 -5.07
CA ARG A 358 -3.97 24.57 -5.39
C ARG A 358 -3.67 24.69 -6.88
N PRO A 359 -3.73 25.92 -7.45
CA PRO A 359 -3.17 26.22 -8.77
C PRO A 359 -1.67 25.89 -8.82
N LYS A 360 -1.18 25.43 -9.97
CA LYS A 360 0.23 25.02 -10.17
C LYS A 360 1.24 26.12 -9.76
N ASP A 361 0.94 27.38 -10.04
CA ASP A 361 1.79 28.52 -9.67
C ASP A 361 1.86 28.74 -8.15
N LYS A 362 0.78 28.43 -7.40
CA LYS A 362 0.81 28.48 -5.93
C LYS A 362 1.59 27.30 -5.35
N MET A 363 1.41 26.10 -5.88
CA MET A 363 2.20 24.93 -5.46
C MET A 363 3.70 25.18 -5.67
N ARG A 364 4.09 25.77 -6.81
CA ARG A 364 5.47 26.15 -7.07
C ARG A 364 6.01 27.17 -6.05
N ARG A 365 5.20 28.16 -5.68
CA ARG A 365 5.58 29.12 -4.63
C ARG A 365 5.74 28.48 -3.26
N ASP A 366 4.85 27.56 -2.86
CA ASP A 366 4.98 26.86 -1.58
C ASP A 366 6.33 26.10 -1.52
N ILE A 367 6.67 25.37 -2.58
CA ILE A 367 7.96 24.66 -2.70
C ILE A 367 9.14 25.64 -2.66
N HIS A 368 9.05 26.77 -3.38
CA HIS A 368 10.06 27.80 -3.36
C HIS A 368 10.24 28.39 -1.94
N GLN A 369 9.15 28.69 -1.25
CA GLN A 369 9.18 29.24 0.11
C GLN A 369 9.84 28.28 1.10
N THR A 370 9.57 26.98 0.98
CA THR A 370 10.18 25.96 1.84
C THR A 370 11.66 25.73 1.53
N LEU A 371 12.04 25.64 0.25
CA LEU A 371 13.39 25.22 -0.14
C LEU A 371 14.37 26.36 -0.27
N SER A 372 13.96 27.53 -0.78
CA SER A 372 14.89 28.59 -1.16
C SER A 372 15.64 29.24 0.00
N PRO A 373 15.13 29.35 1.21
CA PRO A 373 15.89 29.83 2.35
C PRO A 373 17.17 29.02 2.62
N HIS A 374 17.18 27.74 2.25
CA HIS A 374 18.26 26.80 2.55
C HIS A 374 19.07 26.39 1.32
N PHE A 375 18.46 26.41 0.12
CA PHE A 375 19.07 25.91 -1.13
C PHE A 375 19.19 26.97 -2.23
N GLY A 376 18.89 28.24 -1.93
CA GLY A 376 18.96 29.33 -2.90
C GLY A 376 17.75 29.39 -3.83
N ASN A 377 17.86 30.10 -4.95
CA ASN A 377 16.71 30.31 -5.85
C ASN A 377 16.34 29.04 -6.63
N VAL A 378 15.69 28.09 -5.98
CA VAL A 378 15.24 26.84 -6.61
C VAL A 378 14.11 27.04 -7.63
N GLU A 379 13.34 28.14 -7.52
CA GLU A 379 12.23 28.42 -8.44
C GLU A 379 12.69 28.59 -9.88
N SER A 380 13.85 29.21 -10.08
CA SER A 380 14.43 29.40 -11.41
C SER A 380 14.82 28.12 -12.13
N LEU A 381 14.99 27.02 -11.37
CA LEU A 381 15.37 25.71 -11.88
C LEU A 381 14.15 24.82 -12.24
N VAL A 382 12.94 25.23 -11.85
CA VAL A 382 11.72 24.44 -12.10
C VAL A 382 11.38 24.49 -13.60
N LYS A 383 11.32 23.32 -14.22
CA LYS A 383 11.00 23.13 -15.63
C LYS A 383 9.57 22.70 -15.87
N ASP A 384 9.08 21.71 -15.11
CA ASP A 384 7.73 21.17 -15.22
C ASP A 384 7.24 20.62 -13.89
N GLN A 385 5.93 20.35 -13.78
CA GLN A 385 5.28 19.84 -12.60
C GLN A 385 4.14 18.90 -12.95
N VAL A 386 4.08 17.76 -12.27
CA VAL A 386 2.99 16.77 -12.37
C VAL A 386 2.42 16.52 -10.98
N ASN A 387 1.10 16.65 -10.83
CA ASN A 387 0.42 16.41 -9.56
C ASN A 387 -0.54 15.22 -9.68
N TYR A 388 -0.48 14.31 -8.70
CA TYR A 388 -1.41 13.18 -8.62
C TYR A 388 -1.92 13.01 -7.19
N TYR A 389 -3.22 13.26 -7.01
CA TYR A 389 -3.90 13.13 -5.73
C TYR A 389 -4.76 11.86 -5.72
N TRP A 390 -4.37 10.88 -4.91
CA TRP A 390 -5.06 9.59 -4.81
C TRP A 390 -6.49 9.72 -4.27
N GLY A 391 -6.80 10.75 -3.50
CA GLY A 391 -8.16 11.04 -3.06
C GLY A 391 -9.15 11.33 -4.20
N ASN A 392 -8.66 11.75 -5.38
CA ASN A 392 -9.46 11.96 -6.58
C ASN A 392 -9.52 10.73 -7.50
N ASP A 393 -8.76 9.67 -7.22
CA ASP A 393 -8.83 8.44 -8.00
C ASP A 393 -10.22 7.82 -7.92
N GLN A 394 -10.83 7.56 -9.07
CA GLN A 394 -12.25 7.15 -9.14
C GLN A 394 -12.50 5.74 -8.61
N ASN A 395 -11.46 4.90 -8.52
CA ASN A 395 -11.56 3.50 -8.13
C ASN A 395 -11.20 3.29 -6.66
N SER A 396 -10.15 3.93 -6.16
CA SER A 396 -9.66 3.73 -4.79
C SER A 396 -10.08 4.83 -3.81
N ARG A 397 -10.22 6.09 -4.26
CA ARG A 397 -10.51 7.26 -3.42
C ARG A 397 -9.49 7.47 -2.29
N GLY A 398 -8.32 6.95 -2.44
CA GLY A 398 -7.21 7.06 -1.50
C GLY A 398 -6.18 5.96 -1.71
N ALA A 399 -5.09 6.11 -1.05
CA ALA A 399 -4.03 5.13 -0.89
C ALA A 399 -3.26 5.51 0.39
N TYR A 400 -2.98 4.55 1.16
CA TYR A 400 -3.35 3.14 1.20
C TYR A 400 -4.40 2.89 2.29
N ALA A 401 -4.84 1.65 2.51
CA ALA A 401 -5.80 1.34 3.58
C ALA A 401 -5.25 1.71 4.96
N LEU A 402 -6.12 2.22 5.82
CA LEU A 402 -5.77 2.70 7.14
C LEU A 402 -6.73 2.12 8.18
N TYR A 403 -6.18 1.40 9.14
CA TYR A 403 -6.94 0.92 10.30
C TYR A 403 -6.85 1.93 11.44
N GLY A 404 -8.00 2.49 11.81
CA GLY A 404 -8.16 3.34 12.98
C GLY A 404 -8.37 2.54 14.26
N ILE A 405 -8.68 3.25 15.33
CA ILE A 405 -8.92 2.70 16.67
C ILE A 405 -9.98 1.59 16.64
N GLY A 406 -9.64 0.41 17.15
CA GLY A 406 -10.54 -0.74 17.27
C GLY A 406 -10.87 -1.44 15.96
N GLN A 407 -10.22 -1.08 14.87
CA GLN A 407 -10.59 -1.56 13.54
C GLN A 407 -9.80 -2.79 13.08
N TRP A 408 -8.57 -2.97 13.56
CA TRP A 408 -7.75 -4.08 13.10
C TRP A 408 -8.38 -5.45 13.36
N PHE A 409 -8.75 -5.71 14.60
CA PHE A 409 -9.34 -6.98 15.00
C PHE A 409 -10.84 -7.08 14.70
N SER A 410 -11.52 -5.95 14.46
CA SER A 410 -12.96 -5.95 14.17
C SER A 410 -13.30 -5.95 12.69
N LEU A 411 -12.58 -5.21 11.83
CA LEU A 411 -12.93 -5.07 10.42
C LEU A 411 -12.17 -6.05 9.51
N LYS A 412 -10.85 -6.22 9.74
CA LYS A 412 -9.99 -7.02 8.86
C LYS A 412 -10.46 -8.47 8.70
N PRO A 413 -10.81 -9.22 9.76
CA PRO A 413 -11.30 -10.59 9.63
C PRO A 413 -12.63 -10.69 8.85
N ILE A 414 -13.47 -9.65 8.94
CA ILE A 414 -14.75 -9.60 8.22
C ILE A 414 -14.50 -9.34 6.73
N LEU A 415 -13.62 -8.39 6.40
CA LEU A 415 -13.29 -8.02 5.02
C LEU A 415 -12.59 -9.15 4.25
N GLY A 416 -11.81 -10.00 4.93
CA GLY A 416 -11.14 -11.15 4.33
C GLY A 416 -12.00 -12.40 4.21
N LYS A 417 -13.21 -12.41 4.81
CA LYS A 417 -14.07 -13.61 4.83
C LYS A 417 -14.72 -13.88 3.47
N ALA A 418 -14.52 -15.06 2.92
CA ALA A 418 -15.17 -15.47 1.67
C ALA A 418 -16.70 -15.40 1.76
N PHE A 419 -17.35 -15.04 0.67
CA PHE A 419 -18.80 -14.95 0.55
C PHE A 419 -19.30 -15.81 -0.63
N ASN A 420 -19.83 -17.00 -0.34
CA ASN A 420 -20.25 -18.02 -1.30
C ASN A 420 -19.10 -18.39 -2.27
N HIS A 421 -19.19 -17.96 -3.53
CA HIS A 421 -18.20 -18.23 -4.56
C HIS A 421 -17.16 -17.10 -4.72
N VAL A 422 -17.23 -16.06 -3.89
CA VAL A 422 -16.32 -14.91 -3.95
C VAL A 422 -15.33 -14.94 -2.79
N HIS A 423 -14.05 -14.93 -3.12
CA HIS A 423 -12.92 -14.78 -2.21
C HIS A 423 -12.42 -13.33 -2.28
N PHE A 424 -11.86 -12.81 -1.22
CA PHE A 424 -11.38 -11.42 -1.16
C PHE A 424 -9.87 -11.38 -0.97
N ALA A 425 -9.22 -10.41 -1.61
CA ALA A 425 -7.80 -10.15 -1.47
C ALA A 425 -7.51 -8.64 -1.67
N GLY A 426 -6.33 -8.21 -1.32
CA GLY A 426 -5.87 -6.83 -1.47
C GLY A 426 -5.03 -6.39 -0.27
N GLU A 427 -4.24 -5.34 -0.44
CA GLU A 427 -3.38 -4.83 0.63
C GLU A 427 -4.18 -4.45 1.88
N HIS A 428 -5.45 -4.08 1.70
CA HIS A 428 -6.36 -3.64 2.77
C HIS A 428 -6.77 -4.75 3.75
N ILE A 429 -6.53 -6.02 3.43
CA ILE A 429 -6.77 -7.16 4.34
C ILE A 429 -5.46 -7.91 4.69
N ALA A 430 -4.33 -7.36 4.25
CA ALA A 430 -3.04 -7.98 4.47
C ALA A 430 -2.50 -7.72 5.88
N ASP A 431 -1.53 -8.54 6.31
CA ASP A 431 -0.71 -8.27 7.49
C ASP A 431 0.24 -7.09 7.20
N TRP A 432 0.83 -7.08 6.01
CA TRP A 432 1.51 -5.92 5.44
C TRP A 432 0.50 -5.01 4.72
N GLN A 433 -0.41 -4.41 5.50
CA GLN A 433 -1.38 -3.45 4.97
C GLN A 433 -0.65 -2.22 4.41
N GLY A 434 -1.16 -1.65 3.32
CA GLY A 434 -0.53 -0.49 2.68
C GLY A 434 0.60 -0.82 1.70
N PHE A 435 1.19 -2.00 1.78
CA PHE A 435 2.35 -2.38 0.98
C PHE A 435 2.02 -3.28 -0.23
N MET A 436 2.92 -3.25 -1.22
CA MET A 436 2.86 -4.14 -2.39
C MET A 436 2.97 -5.61 -1.98
N GLU A 437 3.79 -5.91 -0.97
CA GLU A 437 3.94 -7.25 -0.38
C GLU A 437 2.60 -7.81 0.09
N GLY A 438 1.84 -7.02 0.84
CA GLY A 438 0.53 -7.44 1.34
C GLY A 438 -0.48 -7.72 0.22
N ALA A 439 -0.43 -6.93 -0.86
CA ALA A 439 -1.27 -7.17 -2.01
C ALA A 439 -0.93 -8.51 -2.70
N VAL A 440 0.35 -8.81 -2.88
CA VAL A 440 0.82 -10.08 -3.45
C VAL A 440 0.40 -11.25 -2.58
N ASN A 441 0.74 -11.20 -1.29
CA ASN A 441 0.49 -12.29 -0.33
C ASN A 441 -0.99 -12.64 -0.23
N THR A 442 -1.87 -11.65 -0.15
CA THR A 442 -3.33 -11.91 -0.08
C THR A 442 -3.89 -12.41 -1.40
N GLY A 443 -3.36 -11.95 -2.53
CA GLY A 443 -3.75 -12.44 -3.84
C GLY A 443 -3.41 -13.92 -4.02
N GLU A 444 -2.20 -14.32 -3.67
CA GLU A 444 -1.75 -15.73 -3.72
C GLU A 444 -2.54 -16.60 -2.71
N ALA A 445 -2.79 -16.11 -1.48
CA ALA A 445 -3.59 -16.81 -0.50
C ALA A 445 -5.03 -17.08 -0.98
N ALA A 446 -5.68 -16.09 -1.60
CA ALA A 446 -7.02 -16.26 -2.17
C ALA A 446 -7.04 -17.26 -3.35
N ALA A 447 -5.95 -17.35 -4.11
CA ALA A 447 -5.79 -18.38 -5.15
C ALA A 447 -5.65 -19.77 -4.52
N ASP A 448 -4.87 -19.91 -3.44
CA ASP A 448 -4.67 -21.18 -2.73
C ASP A 448 -5.96 -21.70 -2.08
N GLU A 449 -6.88 -20.83 -1.66
CA GLU A 449 -8.22 -21.22 -1.18
C GLU A 449 -9.09 -21.90 -2.27
N ILE A 450 -8.76 -21.69 -3.55
CA ILE A 450 -9.48 -22.25 -4.70
C ILE A 450 -8.81 -23.53 -5.22
N ILE A 451 -7.50 -23.65 -5.06
CA ILE A 451 -6.67 -24.78 -5.53
C ILE A 451 -6.91 -26.02 -4.65
#